data_985630577cda6f544d06bdd48e70052d
#
_entry.id   985630577cda6f544d06bdd48e70052d
#
_cell.length_a   1.000
_cell.length_b   1.000
_cell.length_c   1.000
_cell.angle_alpha   90.00
_cell.angle_beta   90.00
_cell.angle_gamma   90.00
#
_symmetry.space_group_name_H-M   'P 1'
#
loop_
_entity.id
_entity.type
_entity.pdbx_description
1 polymer ?
#
loop_
_entity_poly.entity_id
_entity_poly.type
_entity_poly.pdbx_seq_one_letter_code
_entity_poly.pdbx_strand_id
1 'polypeptide(L)'
;KTHKCTSNPFTAMEQSDFTPEEERLIEDEYQALLRDYLNSMHSQRVELIERAYHLAKQAHHGVRRLSGEPYIMHPISVARIVVKEIGLGSTSICAALLHDVVEDTDYTTEDIERMFGPKIASIVEGLTKLSGGVFADKAMKQAENVRKLVLTMSEDIRVMLVKLADRLHNMRTLASQPASKQYKIAGETLYLYAPLANRLGLNKIKTELEDLSFKYEHPDEYTAIEKKLASTQESRHELFDLFTSPIEQALDNMGIKYVIKERVKSPYSIWNKMHNKHVSFEEIYDILAVRIIFTPKHREDEINECFNIYVAISQIYKSHPDRLRDWLNHPKANGYQALHVTLMSKQGRWIEVQIRSDRMDEIAEQGFAAHWKYKEGGEIEFTEDEGELNEWLHTIKE
;
A
#
# COMPACT_ATOMS: atom_id res chain seq x y z
N LYS A 1 7.41 3.37 41.20
CA LYS A 1 6.63 3.76 40.00
C LYS A 1 7.66 3.97 38.89
N THR A 2 7.94 2.94 38.12
CA THR A 2 8.84 2.97 36.96
C THR A 2 8.10 3.63 35.81
N HIS A 3 8.59 4.76 35.34
CA HIS A 3 8.13 5.37 34.10
C HIS A 3 8.30 4.35 32.98
N LYS A 4 7.19 3.91 32.37
CA LYS A 4 7.22 3.19 31.10
C LYS A 4 7.82 4.16 30.07
N CYS A 5 9.00 3.83 29.56
CA CYS A 5 9.62 4.54 28.46
C CYS A 5 8.74 4.29 27.24
N THR A 6 8.09 5.33 26.71
CA THR A 6 7.28 5.22 25.48
C THR A 6 8.16 4.71 24.37
N SER A 7 7.83 3.55 23.82
CA SER A 7 8.60 2.89 22.75
C SER A 7 8.34 3.49 21.38
N ASN A 8 7.34 4.36 21.24
CA ASN A 8 6.99 5.00 19.97
C ASN A 8 7.89 6.20 19.66
N PRO A 9 8.78 6.11 18.65
CA PRO A 9 9.72 7.17 18.30
C PRO A 9 9.04 8.44 17.75
N PHE A 10 7.73 8.40 17.47
CA PHE A 10 6.96 9.50 16.89
C PHE A 10 6.16 10.29 17.94
N THR A 11 6.14 9.87 19.19
CA THR A 11 5.40 10.54 20.26
C THR A 11 6.24 11.61 20.95
N ALA A 12 5.69 12.81 21.16
CA ALA A 12 6.24 13.84 22.03
C ALA A 12 5.59 13.75 23.42
N MET A 13 6.35 14.01 24.49
CA MET A 13 5.89 13.87 25.87
C MET A 13 5.20 15.12 26.45
N GLU A 14 4.99 16.17 25.66
CA GLU A 14 4.32 17.39 26.13
C GLU A 14 2.79 17.20 26.07
N GLN A 15 2.10 17.34 27.19
CA GLN A 15 0.65 17.39 27.27
C GLN A 15 0.19 18.85 27.31
N SER A 16 -0.64 19.23 26.34
CA SER A 16 -1.28 20.55 26.29
C SER A 16 -2.67 20.41 25.68
N ASP A 17 -3.62 21.21 26.16
CA ASP A 17 -4.96 21.24 25.57
C ASP A 17 -4.91 21.61 24.10
N PHE A 18 -5.80 21.03 23.29
CA PHE A 18 -5.90 21.35 21.87
C PHE A 18 -6.61 22.69 21.66
N THR A 19 -6.16 23.45 20.68
CA THR A 19 -6.83 24.68 20.28
C THR A 19 -8.17 24.37 19.58
N PRO A 20 -9.10 25.34 19.52
CA PRO A 20 -10.36 25.14 18.78
C PRO A 20 -10.17 24.82 17.29
N GLU A 21 -9.07 25.29 16.69
CA GLU A 21 -8.70 24.98 15.31
C GLU A 21 -8.23 23.52 15.18
N GLU A 22 -7.42 23.05 16.10
CA GLU A 22 -6.97 21.66 16.15
C GLU A 22 -8.14 20.71 16.40
N GLU A 23 -9.06 21.04 17.31
CA GLU A 23 -10.27 20.25 17.53
C GLU A 23 -11.13 20.14 16.27
N ARG A 24 -11.24 21.22 15.48
CA ARG A 24 -11.91 21.20 14.20
C ARG A 24 -11.21 20.33 13.17
N LEU A 25 -9.88 20.43 13.08
CA LEU A 25 -9.07 19.58 12.19
C LEU A 25 -9.21 18.09 12.53
N ILE A 26 -9.19 17.76 13.82
CA ILE A 26 -9.40 16.37 14.30
C ILE A 26 -10.77 15.87 13.85
N GLU A 27 -11.82 16.68 14.04
CA GLU A 27 -13.17 16.31 13.65
C GLU A 27 -13.31 16.17 12.12
N ASP A 28 -12.72 17.09 11.34
CA ASP A 28 -12.74 17.03 9.87
C ASP A 28 -12.06 15.76 9.33
N GLU A 29 -10.93 15.35 9.92
CA GLU A 29 -10.23 14.10 9.56
C GLU A 29 -11.02 12.86 9.98
N TYR A 30 -11.66 12.87 11.14
CA TYR A 30 -12.55 11.79 11.55
C TYR A 30 -13.76 11.66 10.61
N GLN A 31 -14.40 12.79 10.24
CA GLN A 31 -15.48 12.79 9.26
C GLN A 31 -15.01 12.30 7.88
N ALA A 32 -13.76 12.59 7.50
CA ALA A 32 -13.17 12.05 6.28
C ALA A 32 -12.99 10.51 6.37
N LEU A 33 -12.55 9.98 7.52
CA LEU A 33 -12.50 8.53 7.76
C LEU A 33 -13.89 7.90 7.62
N LEU A 34 -14.93 8.49 8.20
CA LEU A 34 -16.30 7.97 8.10
C LEU A 34 -16.80 8.00 6.64
N ARG A 35 -16.52 9.05 5.89
CA ARG A 35 -16.87 9.10 4.45
C ARG A 35 -16.14 8.01 3.66
N ASP A 36 -14.84 7.80 3.90
CA ASP A 36 -14.07 6.74 3.26
C ASP A 36 -14.66 5.36 3.59
N TYR A 37 -15.08 5.13 4.85
CA TYR A 37 -15.71 3.88 5.29
C TYR A 37 -17.12 3.68 4.69
N LEU A 38 -17.97 4.70 4.69
CA LEU A 38 -19.33 4.61 4.14
C LEU A 38 -19.36 4.38 2.63
N ASN A 39 -18.30 4.83 1.93
CA ASN A 39 -18.11 4.56 0.50
C ASN A 39 -17.46 3.19 0.22
N SER A 40 -17.06 2.48 1.26
CA SER A 40 -16.50 1.12 1.14
C SER A 40 -17.60 0.07 1.13
N MET A 41 -17.24 -1.16 0.80
CA MET A 41 -18.18 -2.30 0.83
C MET A 41 -18.54 -2.77 2.25
N HIS A 42 -17.94 -2.19 3.29
CA HIS A 42 -18.03 -2.63 4.70
C HIS A 42 -18.89 -1.73 5.60
N SER A 43 -19.75 -0.89 5.07
CA SER A 43 -20.36 0.29 5.70
C SER A 43 -21.35 0.08 6.88
N GLN A 44 -21.35 -1.10 7.53
CA GLN A 44 -22.45 -1.48 8.45
C GLN A 44 -22.23 -1.15 9.94
N ARG A 45 -20.99 -0.91 10.40
CA ARG A 45 -20.66 -0.80 11.84
C ARG A 45 -20.07 0.55 12.25
N VAL A 46 -20.74 1.64 11.86
CA VAL A 46 -20.29 3.01 12.15
C VAL A 46 -20.16 3.26 13.67
N GLU A 47 -21.12 2.82 14.48
CA GLU A 47 -21.10 3.00 15.92
C GLU A 47 -19.87 2.39 16.60
N LEU A 48 -19.38 1.26 16.07
CA LEU A 48 -18.18 0.63 16.61
C LEU A 48 -16.93 1.48 16.35
N ILE A 49 -16.83 2.05 15.15
CA ILE A 49 -15.74 2.95 14.77
C ILE A 49 -15.79 4.24 15.60
N GLU A 50 -16.98 4.81 15.79
CA GLU A 50 -17.19 6.00 16.59
C GLU A 50 -16.71 5.78 18.05
N ARG A 51 -17.08 4.65 18.66
CA ARG A 51 -16.61 4.29 20.00
C ARG A 51 -15.09 4.16 20.07
N ALA A 52 -14.47 3.53 19.07
CA ALA A 52 -13.01 3.38 19.00
C ALA A 52 -12.32 4.74 18.84
N TYR A 53 -12.87 5.63 18.00
CA TYR A 53 -12.37 6.99 17.86
C TYR A 53 -12.44 7.80 19.15
N HIS A 54 -13.59 7.77 19.85
CA HIS A 54 -13.73 8.48 21.11
C HIS A 54 -12.77 7.98 22.19
N LEU A 55 -12.56 6.66 22.29
CA LEU A 55 -11.57 6.11 23.20
C LEU A 55 -10.15 6.54 22.84
N ALA A 56 -9.77 6.45 21.57
CA ALA A 56 -8.44 6.86 21.12
C ALA A 56 -8.20 8.35 21.35
N LYS A 57 -9.20 9.20 21.06
CA LYS A 57 -9.15 10.65 21.31
C LYS A 57 -8.98 10.97 22.79
N GLN A 58 -9.70 10.29 23.65
CA GLN A 58 -9.60 10.45 25.10
C GLN A 58 -8.24 9.96 25.62
N ALA A 59 -7.80 8.80 25.17
CA ALA A 59 -6.54 8.17 25.60
C ALA A 59 -5.31 9.01 25.25
N HIS A 60 -5.34 9.70 24.11
CA HIS A 60 -4.25 10.56 23.63
C HIS A 60 -4.54 12.05 23.80
N HIS A 61 -5.46 12.42 24.71
CA HIS A 61 -5.79 13.82 24.95
C HIS A 61 -4.55 14.60 25.41
N GLY A 62 -4.27 15.73 24.75
CA GLY A 62 -3.13 16.58 25.06
C GLY A 62 -1.76 16.06 24.60
N VAL A 63 -1.70 14.85 24.03
CA VAL A 63 -0.45 14.29 23.49
C VAL A 63 -0.17 14.84 22.09
N ARG A 64 1.09 15.22 21.82
CA ARG A 64 1.53 15.75 20.53
C ARG A 64 2.62 14.89 19.90
N ARG A 65 2.65 14.87 18.58
CA ARG A 65 3.78 14.33 17.81
C ARG A 65 4.96 15.30 17.81
N LEU A 66 6.14 14.82 17.40
CA LEU A 66 7.33 15.69 17.23
C LEU A 66 7.13 16.78 16.17
N SER A 67 6.20 16.60 15.24
CA SER A 67 5.75 17.63 14.29
C SER A 67 4.95 18.78 14.94
N GLY A 68 4.52 18.60 16.20
CA GLY A 68 3.67 19.54 16.94
C GLY A 68 2.16 19.27 16.78
N GLU A 69 1.74 18.43 15.86
CA GLU A 69 0.33 18.09 15.64
C GLU A 69 -0.26 17.21 16.76
N PRO A 70 -1.57 17.27 17.05
CA PRO A 70 -2.25 16.36 17.97
C PRO A 70 -1.99 14.90 17.60
N TYR A 71 -1.63 14.07 18.58
CA TYR A 71 -1.29 12.67 18.33
C TYR A 71 -2.43 11.88 17.68
N ILE A 72 -3.67 12.17 18.05
CA ILE A 72 -4.87 11.49 17.51
C ILE A 72 -4.98 11.56 15.98
N MET A 73 -4.36 12.53 15.33
CA MET A 73 -4.30 12.64 13.86
C MET A 73 -3.62 11.42 13.22
N HIS A 74 -2.64 10.83 13.93
CA HIS A 74 -1.94 9.63 13.46
C HIS A 74 -2.84 8.40 13.37
N PRO A 75 -3.48 7.91 14.44
CA PRO A 75 -4.37 6.75 14.35
C PRO A 75 -5.55 6.95 13.40
N ILE A 76 -6.10 8.18 13.26
CA ILE A 76 -7.11 8.48 12.25
C ILE A 76 -6.54 8.28 10.83
N SER A 77 -5.33 8.80 10.57
CA SER A 77 -4.66 8.65 9.27
C SER A 77 -4.33 7.19 8.96
N VAL A 78 -3.87 6.42 9.95
CA VAL A 78 -3.65 4.97 9.82
C VAL A 78 -4.95 4.24 9.48
N ALA A 79 -6.04 4.56 10.17
CA ALA A 79 -7.36 3.99 9.89
C ALA A 79 -7.87 4.34 8.48
N ARG A 80 -7.58 5.53 7.98
CA ARG A 80 -7.90 5.92 6.60
C ARG A 80 -7.09 5.14 5.57
N ILE A 81 -5.81 4.88 5.81
CA ILE A 81 -5.00 3.99 4.95
C ILE A 81 -5.60 2.59 4.94
N VAL A 82 -5.99 2.06 6.11
CA VAL A 82 -6.58 0.73 6.27
C VAL A 82 -7.85 0.58 5.43
N VAL A 83 -8.76 1.55 5.44
CA VAL A 83 -10.02 1.46 4.68
C VAL A 83 -9.84 1.81 3.21
N LYS A 84 -9.08 2.85 2.88
CA LYS A 84 -9.02 3.42 1.52
C LYS A 84 -7.97 2.77 0.64
N GLU A 85 -6.80 2.46 1.20
CA GLU A 85 -5.65 1.97 0.43
C GLU A 85 -5.48 0.45 0.54
N ILE A 86 -5.87 -0.15 1.68
CA ILE A 86 -5.83 -1.61 1.88
C ILE A 86 -7.20 -2.25 1.65
N GLY A 87 -8.30 -1.54 1.97
CA GLY A 87 -9.67 -2.00 1.73
C GLY A 87 -10.25 -2.90 2.84
N LEU A 88 -9.80 -2.74 4.09
CA LEU A 88 -10.29 -3.52 5.23
C LEU A 88 -11.49 -2.87 5.93
N GLY A 89 -12.26 -3.69 6.66
CA GLY A 89 -13.49 -3.29 7.34
C GLY A 89 -13.32 -2.76 8.76
N SER A 90 -14.46 -2.65 9.47
CA SER A 90 -14.60 -2.03 10.78
C SER A 90 -13.66 -2.58 11.86
N THR A 91 -13.45 -3.90 11.91
CA THR A 91 -12.56 -4.54 12.90
C THR A 91 -11.13 -4.02 12.79
N SER A 92 -10.60 -3.95 11.56
CA SER A 92 -9.24 -3.44 11.29
C SER A 92 -9.15 -1.92 11.47
N ILE A 93 -10.21 -1.17 11.14
CA ILE A 93 -10.30 0.28 11.37
C ILE A 93 -10.25 0.57 12.88
N CYS A 94 -11.03 -0.16 13.69
CA CYS A 94 -10.99 -0.02 15.15
C CYS A 94 -9.62 -0.39 15.72
N ALA A 95 -9.00 -1.47 15.23
CA ALA A 95 -7.66 -1.85 15.65
C ALA A 95 -6.62 -0.77 15.28
N ALA A 96 -6.76 -0.13 14.11
CA ALA A 96 -5.91 0.99 13.70
C ALA A 96 -6.10 2.23 14.57
N LEU A 97 -7.33 2.56 14.95
CA LEU A 97 -7.60 3.67 15.90
C LEU A 97 -7.03 3.40 17.30
N LEU A 98 -6.99 2.14 17.72
CA LEU A 98 -6.62 1.72 19.07
C LEU A 98 -5.19 1.18 19.19
N HIS A 99 -4.41 1.13 18.09
CA HIS A 99 -3.15 0.38 18.02
C HIS A 99 -2.10 0.82 19.06
N ASP A 100 -2.06 2.11 19.40
CA ASP A 100 -1.11 2.67 20.37
C ASP A 100 -1.73 2.88 21.76
N VAL A 101 -3.07 2.67 21.94
CA VAL A 101 -3.74 2.94 23.21
C VAL A 101 -3.19 2.07 24.34
N VAL A 102 -2.96 0.78 24.08
CA VAL A 102 -2.41 -0.15 25.09
C VAL A 102 -0.92 0.09 25.34
N GLU A 103 -0.18 0.55 24.33
CA GLU A 103 1.27 0.79 24.44
C GLU A 103 1.57 2.10 25.17
N ASP A 104 0.84 3.17 24.86
CA ASP A 104 1.16 4.54 25.27
C ASP A 104 0.33 5.03 26.49
N THR A 105 -0.67 4.26 26.94
CA THR A 105 -1.57 4.66 28.02
C THR A 105 -1.75 3.57 29.09
N ASP A 106 -2.58 3.82 30.09
CA ASP A 106 -2.89 2.86 31.17
C ASP A 106 -3.96 1.82 30.79
N TYR A 107 -4.56 1.90 29.60
CA TYR A 107 -5.50 0.89 29.13
C TYR A 107 -4.80 -0.45 28.87
N THR A 108 -5.47 -1.53 29.27
CA THR A 108 -4.96 -2.90 29.07
C THR A 108 -5.66 -3.60 27.90
N THR A 109 -5.08 -4.71 27.43
CA THR A 109 -5.73 -5.55 26.40
C THR A 109 -7.10 -6.07 26.88
N GLU A 110 -7.23 -6.39 28.18
CA GLU A 110 -8.49 -6.81 28.80
C GLU A 110 -9.55 -5.70 28.78
N ASP A 111 -9.14 -4.43 28.91
CA ASP A 111 -10.05 -3.30 28.75
C ASP A 111 -10.55 -3.19 27.31
N ILE A 112 -9.67 -3.34 26.33
CA ILE A 112 -10.05 -3.35 24.92
C ILE A 112 -10.98 -4.53 24.61
N GLU A 113 -10.70 -5.73 25.14
CA GLU A 113 -11.56 -6.90 24.96
C GLU A 113 -12.97 -6.67 25.51
N ARG A 114 -13.07 -6.13 26.72
CA ARG A 114 -14.36 -5.83 27.37
C ARG A 114 -15.17 -4.80 26.57
N MET A 115 -14.51 -3.80 25.96
CA MET A 115 -15.18 -2.72 25.25
C MET A 115 -15.49 -3.05 23.78
N PHE A 116 -14.62 -3.80 23.10
CA PHE A 116 -14.66 -3.99 21.65
C PHE A 116 -14.71 -5.46 21.21
N GLY A 117 -14.62 -6.38 22.16
CA GLY A 117 -14.64 -7.82 21.93
C GLY A 117 -13.25 -8.43 21.64
N PRO A 118 -13.15 -9.77 21.70
CA PRO A 118 -11.89 -10.50 21.68
C PRO A 118 -11.12 -10.32 20.36
N LYS A 119 -11.80 -10.13 19.23
CA LYS A 119 -11.16 -10.03 17.92
C LYS A 119 -10.34 -8.74 17.77
N ILE A 120 -10.92 -7.59 18.14
CA ILE A 120 -10.21 -6.31 18.10
C ILE A 120 -9.08 -6.31 19.12
N ALA A 121 -9.33 -6.83 20.33
CA ALA A 121 -8.32 -6.94 21.37
C ALA A 121 -7.12 -7.80 20.93
N SER A 122 -7.36 -8.93 20.28
CA SER A 122 -6.30 -9.80 19.74
C SER A 122 -5.43 -9.09 18.69
N ILE A 123 -6.03 -8.30 17.79
CA ILE A 123 -5.27 -7.54 16.79
C ILE A 123 -4.44 -6.44 17.47
N VAL A 124 -5.02 -5.69 18.42
CA VAL A 124 -4.30 -4.65 19.17
C VAL A 124 -3.15 -5.25 19.99
N GLU A 125 -3.36 -6.39 20.65
CA GLU A 125 -2.31 -7.11 21.37
C GLU A 125 -1.16 -7.53 20.44
N GLY A 126 -1.49 -8.05 19.25
CA GLY A 126 -0.52 -8.40 18.23
C GLY A 126 0.32 -7.20 17.79
N LEU A 127 -0.30 -6.03 17.59
CA LEU A 127 0.37 -4.78 17.25
C LEU A 127 1.32 -4.33 18.36
N THR A 128 0.87 -4.37 19.63
CA THR A 128 1.68 -4.02 20.81
C THR A 128 2.89 -4.95 20.96
N LYS A 129 2.72 -6.27 20.76
CA LYS A 129 3.83 -7.25 20.80
C LYS A 129 4.89 -6.98 19.72
N LEU A 130 4.48 -6.50 18.55
CA LEU A 130 5.40 -6.15 17.47
C LEU A 130 6.18 -4.86 17.77
N SER A 131 5.58 -3.90 18.47
CA SER A 131 6.23 -2.63 18.83
C SER A 131 7.25 -2.78 19.96
N GLY A 132 7.00 -3.62 20.94
CA GLY A 132 7.79 -3.76 22.19
C GLY A 132 9.15 -4.46 22.10
N GLY A 133 9.63 -4.85 20.93
CA GLY A 133 10.82 -5.71 20.81
C GLY A 133 11.91 -5.28 19.85
N VAL A 134 11.80 -4.16 19.17
CA VAL A 134 12.51 -3.95 17.91
C VAL A 134 13.95 -3.39 18.01
N PHE A 135 14.42 -2.79 19.11
CA PHE A 135 15.55 -1.85 19.02
C PHE A 135 16.74 -2.01 19.99
N ALA A 136 17.14 -3.20 20.38
CA ALA A 136 18.38 -3.34 21.14
C ALA A 136 19.27 -4.49 20.60
N ASP A 137 20.30 -4.18 19.88
CA ASP A 137 21.42 -4.98 19.32
C ASP A 137 21.31 -5.60 17.91
N LYS A 138 22.33 -5.27 17.08
CA LYS A 138 22.22 -5.07 15.63
C LYS A 138 22.04 -6.25 14.67
N ALA A 139 22.40 -7.47 14.96
CA ALA A 139 22.33 -8.56 13.97
C ALA A 139 21.44 -9.74 14.40
N MET A 140 21.47 -10.12 15.67
CA MET A 140 20.68 -11.24 16.20
C MET A 140 19.20 -10.88 16.31
N LYS A 141 18.90 -9.60 16.56
CA LYS A 141 17.52 -9.09 16.71
C LYS A 141 16.79 -8.85 15.40
N GLN A 142 17.50 -8.61 14.31
CA GLN A 142 16.85 -8.46 13.00
C GLN A 142 16.22 -9.78 12.53
N ALA A 143 16.92 -10.90 12.75
CA ALA A 143 16.39 -12.25 12.48
C ALA A 143 15.22 -12.60 13.41
N GLU A 144 15.28 -12.19 14.70
CA GLU A 144 14.20 -12.40 15.67
C GLU A 144 12.96 -11.54 15.36
N ASN A 145 13.17 -10.33 14.86
CA ASN A 145 12.07 -9.45 14.42
C ASN A 145 11.38 -10.02 13.18
N VAL A 146 12.12 -10.48 12.18
CA VAL A 146 11.54 -11.17 11.02
C VAL A 146 10.76 -12.41 11.46
N ARG A 147 11.31 -13.20 12.40
CA ARG A 147 10.61 -14.37 12.94
C ARG A 147 9.33 -13.99 13.68
N LYS A 148 9.36 -12.95 14.53
CA LYS A 148 8.15 -12.46 15.22
C LYS A 148 7.10 -11.96 14.23
N LEU A 149 7.50 -11.20 13.20
CA LEU A 149 6.61 -10.76 12.13
C LEU A 149 5.95 -11.95 11.42
N VAL A 150 6.74 -12.96 11.06
CA VAL A 150 6.22 -14.18 10.38
C VAL A 150 5.29 -14.97 11.31
N LEU A 151 5.61 -15.10 12.60
CA LEU A 151 4.76 -15.80 13.57
C LEU A 151 3.44 -15.05 13.79
N THR A 152 3.47 -13.73 13.91
CA THR A 152 2.26 -12.89 14.06
C THR A 152 1.39 -12.95 12.81
N MET A 153 1.99 -13.01 11.60
CA MET A 153 1.26 -13.25 10.35
C MET A 153 0.50 -14.58 10.35
N SER A 154 0.98 -15.59 11.10
CA SER A 154 0.31 -16.89 11.17
C SER A 154 -0.90 -16.90 12.10
N GLU A 155 -1.02 -15.92 13.00
CA GLU A 155 -2.14 -15.79 13.94
C GLU A 155 -3.28 -14.94 13.33
N ASP A 156 -2.98 -13.72 12.90
CA ASP A 156 -3.94 -12.85 12.20
C ASP A 156 -3.20 -11.86 11.28
N ILE A 157 -3.42 -11.97 9.98
CA ILE A 157 -2.76 -11.12 8.97
C ILE A 157 -3.13 -9.65 9.12
N ARG A 158 -4.29 -9.34 9.68
CA ARG A 158 -4.73 -7.95 9.87
C ARG A 158 -3.77 -7.15 10.73
N VAL A 159 -3.10 -7.82 11.68
CA VAL A 159 -2.00 -7.21 12.47
C VAL A 159 -0.93 -6.64 11.55
N MET A 160 -0.50 -7.41 10.54
CA MET A 160 0.52 -6.95 9.59
C MET A 160 0.02 -5.87 8.65
N LEU A 161 -1.23 -5.97 8.21
CA LEU A 161 -1.83 -4.97 7.32
C LEU A 161 -1.98 -3.62 8.03
N VAL A 162 -2.43 -3.62 9.29
CA VAL A 162 -2.48 -2.39 10.11
C VAL A 162 -1.07 -1.86 10.40
N LYS A 163 -0.10 -2.75 10.67
CA LYS A 163 1.30 -2.34 10.90
C LYS A 163 1.96 -1.75 9.65
N LEU A 164 1.61 -2.24 8.46
CA LEU A 164 2.05 -1.62 7.19
C LEU A 164 1.42 -0.23 6.99
N ALA A 165 0.15 -0.05 7.35
CA ALA A 165 -0.52 1.25 7.32
C ALA A 165 0.13 2.25 8.30
N ASP A 166 0.42 1.81 9.52
CA ASP A 166 1.17 2.59 10.52
C ASP A 166 2.56 2.99 9.97
N ARG A 167 3.32 2.03 9.46
CA ARG A 167 4.64 2.29 8.86
C ARG A 167 4.57 3.28 7.71
N LEU A 168 3.57 3.15 6.83
CA LEU A 168 3.39 4.06 5.69
C LEU A 168 3.11 5.49 6.17
N HIS A 169 2.21 5.67 7.15
CA HIS A 169 1.94 7.01 7.69
C HIS A 169 3.18 7.58 8.38
N ASN A 170 3.91 6.78 9.14
CA ASN A 170 5.17 7.20 9.77
C ASN A 170 6.23 7.61 8.73
N MET A 171 6.34 6.92 7.60
CA MET A 171 7.22 7.30 6.51
C MET A 171 6.79 8.61 5.83
N ARG A 172 5.49 8.83 5.62
CA ARG A 172 4.94 10.09 5.08
C ARG A 172 5.24 11.30 5.97
N THR A 173 5.36 11.09 7.28
CA THR A 173 5.63 12.13 8.29
C THR A 173 7.06 12.12 8.85
N LEU A 174 7.97 11.40 8.21
CA LEU A 174 9.32 11.13 8.72
C LEU A 174 10.21 12.38 8.81
N ALA A 175 9.88 13.45 8.08
CA ALA A 175 10.64 14.70 8.04
C ALA A 175 10.81 15.38 9.41
N SER A 176 9.88 15.17 10.35
CA SER A 176 9.93 15.70 11.71
C SER A 176 10.95 15.00 12.62
N GLN A 177 11.47 13.85 12.22
CA GLN A 177 12.45 13.10 12.99
C GLN A 177 13.87 13.58 12.77
N PRO A 178 14.78 13.44 13.77
CA PRO A 178 16.21 13.68 13.59
C PRO A 178 16.81 12.81 12.47
N ALA A 179 17.79 13.34 11.72
CA ALA A 179 18.39 12.67 10.57
C ALA A 179 18.89 11.24 10.85
N SER A 180 19.48 11.00 12.03
CA SER A 180 19.95 9.67 12.43
C SER A 180 18.82 8.65 12.59
N LYS A 181 17.63 9.12 13.06
CA LYS A 181 16.42 8.29 13.14
C LYS A 181 15.79 8.10 11.78
N GLN A 182 15.76 9.15 10.94
CA GLN A 182 15.25 9.07 9.57
C GLN A 182 15.96 7.95 8.79
N TYR A 183 17.28 7.96 8.79
CA TYR A 183 18.10 6.95 8.10
C TYR A 183 17.81 5.52 8.60
N LYS A 184 17.75 5.34 9.93
CA LYS A 184 17.47 4.02 10.53
C LYS A 184 16.08 3.50 10.16
N ILE A 185 15.05 4.36 10.27
CA ILE A 185 13.65 4.00 9.98
C ILE A 185 13.48 3.73 8.48
N ALA A 186 14.13 4.52 7.61
CA ALA A 186 14.13 4.30 6.16
C ALA A 186 14.74 2.95 5.78
N GLY A 187 15.92 2.61 6.34
CA GLY A 187 16.55 1.32 6.09
C GLY A 187 15.71 0.15 6.55
N GLU A 188 15.14 0.20 7.76
CA GLU A 188 14.23 -0.82 8.25
C GLU A 188 13.01 -0.97 7.33
N THR A 189 12.46 0.13 6.86
CA THR A 189 11.31 0.14 5.94
C THR A 189 11.66 -0.51 4.61
N LEU A 190 12.79 -0.14 4.03
CA LEU A 190 13.22 -0.68 2.73
C LEU A 190 13.51 -2.18 2.75
N TYR A 191 14.19 -2.65 3.81
CA TYR A 191 14.66 -4.04 3.88
C TYR A 191 13.70 -5.01 4.54
N LEU A 192 12.67 -4.52 5.26
CA LEU A 192 11.70 -5.37 5.94
C LEU A 192 10.27 -5.13 5.47
N TYR A 193 9.77 -3.89 5.57
CA TYR A 193 8.36 -3.60 5.32
C TYR A 193 7.99 -3.54 3.84
N ALA A 194 8.84 -3.00 2.97
CA ALA A 194 8.57 -2.97 1.53
C ALA A 194 8.55 -4.38 0.90
N PRO A 195 9.48 -5.31 1.20
CA PRO A 195 9.37 -6.70 0.78
C PRO A 195 8.12 -7.40 1.30
N LEU A 196 7.72 -7.11 2.54
CA LEU A 196 6.51 -7.67 3.13
C LEU A 196 5.25 -7.17 2.40
N ALA A 197 5.16 -5.86 2.13
CA ALA A 197 4.07 -5.29 1.34
C ALA A 197 4.00 -5.90 -0.07
N ASN A 198 5.15 -6.16 -0.70
CA ASN A 198 5.23 -6.85 -1.99
C ASN A 198 4.67 -8.28 -1.91
N ARG A 199 5.05 -9.03 -0.87
CA ARG A 199 4.56 -10.40 -0.66
C ARG A 199 3.05 -10.45 -0.43
N LEU A 200 2.51 -9.43 0.24
CA LEU A 200 1.07 -9.28 0.47
C LEU A 200 0.31 -8.67 -0.73
N GLY A 201 0.97 -8.45 -1.87
CA GLY A 201 0.33 -7.91 -3.07
C GLY A 201 0.02 -6.42 -3.01
N LEU A 202 0.42 -5.72 -1.94
CA LEU A 202 0.18 -4.28 -1.75
C LEU A 202 1.18 -3.44 -2.54
N ASN A 203 1.13 -3.55 -3.89
CA ASN A 203 2.16 -2.97 -4.76
C ASN A 203 2.26 -1.44 -4.68
N LYS A 204 1.14 -0.75 -4.47
CA LYS A 204 1.12 0.70 -4.29
C LYS A 204 1.85 1.11 -3.01
N ILE A 205 1.51 0.48 -1.89
CA ILE A 205 2.15 0.71 -0.59
C ILE A 205 3.65 0.35 -0.66
N LYS A 206 3.97 -0.80 -1.24
CA LYS A 206 5.36 -1.24 -1.47
C LYS A 206 6.17 -0.18 -2.21
N THR A 207 5.66 0.32 -3.32
CA THR A 207 6.36 1.31 -4.15
C THR A 207 6.56 2.63 -3.39
N GLU A 208 5.54 3.11 -2.67
CA GLU A 208 5.64 4.33 -1.87
C GLU A 208 6.63 4.17 -0.70
N LEU A 209 6.63 3.03 -0.01
CA LEU A 209 7.60 2.73 1.04
C LEU A 209 9.05 2.72 0.50
N GLU A 210 9.27 2.13 -0.67
CA GLU A 210 10.58 2.13 -1.34
C GLU A 210 11.04 3.54 -1.71
N ASP A 211 10.18 4.34 -2.32
CA ASP A 211 10.51 5.70 -2.75
C ASP A 211 10.77 6.62 -1.56
N LEU A 212 9.94 6.55 -0.51
CA LEU A 212 10.15 7.32 0.72
C LEU A 212 11.45 6.90 1.43
N SER A 213 11.74 5.60 1.48
CA SER A 213 13.00 5.11 2.07
C SER A 213 14.21 5.61 1.27
N PHE A 214 14.15 5.51 -0.04
CA PHE A 214 15.20 5.99 -0.94
C PHE A 214 15.46 7.48 -0.77
N LYS A 215 14.41 8.30 -0.63
CA LYS A 215 14.52 9.73 -0.38
C LYS A 215 15.33 10.07 0.87
N TYR A 216 15.23 9.27 1.95
CA TYR A 216 15.94 9.50 3.20
C TYR A 216 17.31 8.82 3.27
N GLU A 217 17.51 7.71 2.57
CA GLU A 217 18.81 7.02 2.53
C GLU A 217 19.77 7.64 1.51
N HIS A 218 19.25 8.12 0.36
CA HIS A 218 20.00 8.63 -0.77
C HIS A 218 19.37 9.94 -1.31
N PRO A 219 19.34 11.03 -0.51
CA PRO A 219 18.60 12.24 -0.86
C PRO A 219 19.10 12.94 -2.14
N ASP A 220 20.41 12.89 -2.40
CA ASP A 220 21.00 13.53 -3.58
C ASP A 220 20.63 12.80 -4.88
N GLU A 221 20.74 11.48 -4.86
CA GLU A 221 20.35 10.62 -5.99
C GLU A 221 18.83 10.65 -6.24
N TYR A 222 18.04 10.65 -5.16
CA TYR A 222 16.58 10.81 -5.25
C TYR A 222 16.24 12.13 -5.96
N THR A 223 16.82 13.24 -5.51
CA THR A 223 16.58 14.57 -6.07
C THR A 223 17.04 14.67 -7.53
N ALA A 224 18.19 14.06 -7.87
CA ALA A 224 18.69 14.02 -9.24
C ALA A 224 17.74 13.27 -10.18
N ILE A 225 17.21 12.13 -9.75
CA ILE A 225 16.26 11.35 -10.54
C ILE A 225 14.92 12.08 -10.67
N GLU A 226 14.40 12.69 -9.59
CA GLU A 226 13.17 13.50 -9.66
C GLU A 226 13.29 14.67 -10.65
N LYS A 227 14.40 15.39 -10.62
CA LYS A 227 14.67 16.48 -11.57
C LYS A 227 14.67 15.98 -13.03
N LYS A 228 15.31 14.84 -13.31
CA LYS A 228 15.32 14.22 -14.63
C LYS A 228 13.91 13.76 -15.06
N LEU A 229 13.15 13.16 -14.15
CA LEU A 229 11.76 12.79 -14.40
C LEU A 229 10.89 14.02 -14.71
N ALA A 230 11.04 15.10 -13.96
CA ALA A 230 10.31 16.34 -14.18
C ALA A 230 10.68 16.98 -15.55
N SER A 231 11.98 17.07 -15.86
CA SER A 231 12.46 17.69 -17.12
C SER A 231 12.05 16.92 -18.38
N THR A 232 11.73 15.64 -18.26
CA THR A 232 11.30 14.78 -19.38
C THR A 232 9.80 14.53 -19.41
N GLN A 233 9.03 15.14 -18.52
CA GLN A 233 7.59 14.87 -18.38
C GLN A 233 6.81 15.17 -19.65
N GLU A 234 7.02 16.36 -20.24
CA GLU A 234 6.31 16.81 -21.43
C GLU A 234 6.60 15.88 -22.63
N SER A 235 7.87 15.57 -22.87
CA SER A 235 8.27 14.67 -23.98
C SER A 235 7.78 13.22 -23.76
N ARG A 236 7.65 12.77 -22.52
CA ARG A 236 7.05 11.45 -22.23
C ARG A 236 5.55 11.46 -22.49
N HIS A 237 4.85 12.52 -22.10
CA HIS A 237 3.41 12.63 -22.34
C HIS A 237 3.10 12.71 -23.83
N GLU A 238 3.87 13.48 -24.61
CA GLU A 238 3.74 13.50 -26.07
C GLU A 238 3.98 12.12 -26.68
N LEU A 239 5.02 11.41 -26.23
CA LEU A 239 5.29 10.04 -26.68
C LEU A 239 4.14 9.09 -26.33
N PHE A 240 3.58 9.22 -25.12
CA PHE A 240 2.44 8.43 -24.68
C PHE A 240 1.23 8.64 -25.58
N ASP A 241 0.85 9.89 -25.86
CA ASP A 241 -0.31 10.23 -26.70
C ASP A 241 -0.13 9.72 -28.14
N LEU A 242 1.05 9.93 -28.73
CA LEU A 242 1.37 9.44 -30.08
C LEU A 242 1.36 7.91 -30.17
N PHE A 243 1.77 7.24 -29.09
CA PHE A 243 1.81 5.78 -29.05
C PHE A 243 0.44 5.17 -28.79
N THR A 244 -0.38 5.76 -27.93
CA THR A 244 -1.67 5.20 -27.54
C THR A 244 -2.79 5.49 -28.53
N SER A 245 -2.76 6.59 -29.28
CA SER A 245 -3.82 6.96 -30.22
C SER A 245 -4.19 5.86 -31.24
N PRO A 246 -3.26 5.16 -31.91
CA PRO A 246 -3.61 4.03 -32.77
C PRO A 246 -4.14 2.82 -32.01
N ILE A 247 -3.71 2.64 -30.76
CA ILE A 247 -4.21 1.55 -29.88
C ILE A 247 -5.67 1.83 -29.52
N GLU A 248 -6.01 3.06 -29.16
CA GLU A 248 -7.37 3.48 -28.83
C GLU A 248 -8.32 3.22 -30.01
N GLN A 249 -7.91 3.59 -31.24
CA GLN A 249 -8.68 3.30 -32.44
C GLN A 249 -8.92 1.80 -32.66
N ALA A 250 -7.92 0.96 -32.39
CA ALA A 250 -8.06 -0.49 -32.51
C ALA A 250 -9.03 -1.04 -31.45
N LEU A 251 -8.95 -0.59 -30.20
CA LEU A 251 -9.83 -1.02 -29.13
C LEU A 251 -11.28 -0.55 -29.33
N ASP A 252 -11.48 0.67 -29.83
CA ASP A 252 -12.78 1.22 -30.23
C ASP A 252 -13.42 0.36 -31.33
N ASN A 253 -12.65 -0.04 -32.35
CA ASN A 253 -13.13 -0.92 -33.41
C ASN A 253 -13.49 -2.33 -32.90
N MET A 254 -12.86 -2.79 -31.83
CA MET A 254 -13.20 -4.06 -31.16
C MET A 254 -14.47 -3.94 -30.28
N GLY A 255 -14.96 -2.72 -30.02
CA GLY A 255 -16.11 -2.46 -29.15
C GLY A 255 -15.82 -2.83 -27.69
N ILE A 256 -14.59 -2.69 -27.24
CA ILE A 256 -14.14 -2.95 -25.87
C ILE A 256 -14.27 -1.67 -25.05
N LYS A 257 -14.77 -1.80 -23.82
CA LYS A 257 -14.70 -0.72 -22.83
C LYS A 257 -13.35 -0.76 -22.14
N TYR A 258 -12.59 0.32 -22.18
CA TYR A 258 -11.22 0.38 -21.65
C TYR A 258 -10.87 1.74 -21.07
N VAL A 259 -9.77 1.74 -20.30
CA VAL A 259 -9.03 2.93 -19.87
C VAL A 259 -7.55 2.68 -20.13
N ILE A 260 -6.87 3.64 -20.75
CA ILE A 260 -5.41 3.60 -20.91
C ILE A 260 -4.79 4.56 -19.90
N LYS A 261 -3.80 4.06 -19.13
CA LYS A 261 -3.07 4.85 -18.14
C LYS A 261 -1.58 4.89 -18.46
N GLU A 262 -1.01 6.07 -18.32
CA GLU A 262 0.44 6.22 -18.24
C GLU A 262 0.95 5.65 -16.92
N ARG A 263 2.06 4.92 -16.95
CA ARG A 263 2.78 4.49 -15.78
C ARG A 263 4.24 4.90 -15.89
N VAL A 264 4.68 5.78 -15.02
CA VAL A 264 6.08 6.15 -14.89
C VAL A 264 6.73 5.29 -13.81
N LYS A 265 7.91 4.76 -14.10
CA LYS A 265 8.68 3.97 -13.16
C LYS A 265 9.11 4.84 -11.97
N SER A 266 8.99 4.30 -10.76
CA SER A 266 9.29 5.01 -9.52
C SER A 266 10.79 5.36 -9.38
N PRO A 267 11.15 6.45 -8.67
CA PRO A 267 12.52 6.87 -8.46
C PRO A 267 13.42 5.76 -7.92
N TYR A 268 12.99 5.02 -6.91
CA TYR A 268 13.75 3.89 -6.37
C TYR A 268 13.97 2.79 -7.42
N SER A 269 12.93 2.45 -8.19
CA SER A 269 13.04 1.43 -9.25
C SER A 269 13.99 1.84 -10.36
N ILE A 270 14.05 3.14 -10.69
CA ILE A 270 15.02 3.69 -11.65
C ILE A 270 16.44 3.59 -11.09
N TRP A 271 16.65 4.08 -9.86
CA TRP A 271 17.94 4.04 -9.19
C TRP A 271 18.48 2.61 -9.07
N ASN A 272 17.65 1.69 -8.61
CA ASN A 272 18.01 0.28 -8.46
C ASN A 272 18.40 -0.35 -9.81
N LYS A 273 17.72 0.03 -10.90
CA LYS A 273 18.05 -0.45 -12.24
C LYS A 273 19.36 0.14 -12.75
N MET A 274 19.61 1.44 -12.52
CA MET A 274 20.89 2.09 -12.85
C MET A 274 22.05 1.40 -12.17
N HIS A 275 21.94 1.10 -10.87
CA HIS A 275 23.00 0.45 -10.09
C HIS A 275 23.19 -1.01 -10.47
N ASN A 276 22.14 -1.81 -10.55
CA ASN A 276 22.26 -3.25 -10.80
C ASN A 276 22.67 -3.58 -12.24
N LYS A 277 22.33 -2.71 -13.22
CA LYS A 277 22.68 -2.91 -14.64
C LYS A 277 23.82 -2.03 -15.11
N HIS A 278 24.34 -1.15 -14.25
CA HIS A 278 25.40 -0.19 -14.59
C HIS A 278 25.05 0.66 -15.83
N VAL A 279 23.81 1.15 -15.90
CA VAL A 279 23.30 1.98 -16.99
C VAL A 279 22.97 3.39 -16.51
N SER A 280 23.05 4.36 -17.41
CA SER A 280 22.60 5.73 -17.14
C SER A 280 21.06 5.83 -17.16
N PHE A 281 20.52 6.95 -16.69
CA PHE A 281 19.08 7.23 -16.71
C PHE A 281 18.54 7.18 -18.16
N GLU A 282 19.28 7.73 -19.11
CA GLU A 282 18.94 7.82 -20.53
C GLU A 282 18.87 6.45 -21.22
N GLU A 283 19.61 5.47 -20.73
CA GLU A 283 19.63 4.09 -21.24
C GLU A 283 18.48 3.23 -20.70
N ILE A 284 17.70 3.73 -19.73
CA ILE A 284 16.52 3.04 -19.23
C ILE A 284 15.35 3.27 -20.19
N TYR A 285 15.05 2.27 -21.00
CA TYR A 285 13.97 2.36 -22.01
C TYR A 285 12.56 2.16 -21.44
N ASP A 286 12.40 1.58 -20.25
CA ASP A 286 11.12 1.26 -19.61
C ASP A 286 10.76 2.25 -18.49
N ILE A 287 11.17 3.51 -18.58
CA ILE A 287 10.73 4.58 -17.69
C ILE A 287 9.24 4.84 -17.88
N LEU A 288 8.79 4.85 -19.15
CA LEU A 288 7.39 4.93 -19.54
C LEU A 288 6.86 3.53 -19.84
N ALA A 289 5.76 3.18 -19.20
CA ALA A 289 4.94 2.03 -19.54
C ALA A 289 3.48 2.47 -19.78
N VAL A 290 2.78 1.71 -20.61
CA VAL A 290 1.36 1.90 -20.92
C VAL A 290 0.57 0.78 -20.27
N ARG A 291 -0.50 1.12 -19.59
CA ARG A 291 -1.40 0.16 -18.96
C ARG A 291 -2.76 0.24 -19.64
N ILE A 292 -3.18 -0.86 -20.25
CA ILE A 292 -4.51 -1.02 -20.84
C ILE A 292 -5.36 -1.80 -19.85
N ILE A 293 -6.38 -1.14 -19.30
CA ILE A 293 -7.33 -1.74 -18.36
C ILE A 293 -8.66 -1.84 -19.10
N PHE A 294 -9.19 -3.03 -19.27
CA PHE A 294 -10.46 -3.24 -19.96
C PHE A 294 -11.50 -3.90 -19.06
N THR A 295 -12.77 -3.66 -19.37
CA THR A 295 -13.89 -4.35 -18.73
C THR A 295 -14.32 -5.51 -19.64
N PRO A 296 -14.14 -6.79 -19.22
CA PRO A 296 -14.50 -7.93 -20.04
C PRO A 296 -16.03 -8.02 -20.21
N LYS A 297 -16.48 -8.52 -21.35
CA LYS A 297 -17.92 -8.76 -21.61
C LYS A 297 -18.45 -9.86 -20.70
N HIS A 298 -17.67 -10.93 -20.54
CA HIS A 298 -17.93 -12.02 -19.63
C HIS A 298 -16.66 -12.37 -18.88
N ARG A 299 -16.78 -12.66 -17.58
CA ARG A 299 -15.62 -12.95 -16.72
C ARG A 299 -14.79 -14.16 -17.21
N GLU A 300 -15.46 -15.15 -17.76
CA GLU A 300 -14.85 -16.35 -18.34
C GLU A 300 -13.98 -16.08 -19.57
N ASP A 301 -14.25 -14.99 -20.30
CA ASP A 301 -13.48 -14.58 -21.49
C ASP A 301 -12.30 -13.65 -21.18
N GLU A 302 -12.12 -13.26 -19.93
CA GLU A 302 -11.16 -12.25 -19.48
C GLU A 302 -9.73 -12.50 -19.99
N ILE A 303 -9.24 -13.74 -19.92
CA ILE A 303 -7.92 -14.12 -20.41
C ILE A 303 -7.87 -14.05 -21.92
N ASN A 304 -8.88 -14.57 -22.61
CA ASN A 304 -8.96 -14.54 -24.07
C ASN A 304 -9.01 -13.10 -24.60
N GLU A 305 -9.74 -12.22 -23.94
CA GLU A 305 -9.80 -10.80 -24.32
C GLU A 305 -8.44 -10.10 -24.15
N CYS A 306 -7.64 -10.44 -23.12
CA CYS A 306 -6.26 -9.96 -22.99
C CYS A 306 -5.42 -10.32 -24.20
N PHE A 307 -5.48 -11.57 -24.67
CA PHE A 307 -4.74 -12.03 -25.85
C PHE A 307 -5.29 -11.43 -27.14
N ASN A 308 -6.60 -11.21 -27.28
CA ASN A 308 -7.19 -10.54 -28.43
C ASN A 308 -6.68 -9.08 -28.53
N ILE A 309 -6.60 -8.36 -27.40
CA ILE A 309 -6.00 -7.02 -27.35
C ILE A 309 -4.53 -7.08 -27.76
N TYR A 310 -3.77 -8.04 -27.24
CA TYR A 310 -2.37 -8.23 -27.62
C TYR A 310 -2.20 -8.44 -29.13
N VAL A 311 -3.01 -9.30 -29.76
CA VAL A 311 -2.98 -9.53 -31.21
C VAL A 311 -3.27 -8.24 -31.97
N ALA A 312 -4.29 -7.47 -31.56
CA ALA A 312 -4.63 -6.21 -32.22
C ALA A 312 -3.50 -5.18 -32.16
N ILE A 313 -2.88 -4.97 -31.00
CA ILE A 313 -1.79 -4.00 -30.84
C ILE A 313 -0.49 -4.46 -31.52
N SER A 314 -0.27 -5.77 -31.62
CA SER A 314 0.88 -6.36 -32.34
C SER A 314 0.79 -6.22 -33.87
N GLN A 315 -0.40 -5.95 -34.41
CA GLN A 315 -0.58 -5.58 -35.81
C GLN A 315 -0.19 -4.12 -36.07
N ILE A 316 -0.24 -3.27 -35.04
CA ILE A 316 0.12 -1.84 -35.13
C ILE A 316 1.63 -1.65 -34.92
N TYR A 317 2.19 -2.34 -33.93
CA TYR A 317 3.55 -2.17 -33.47
C TYR A 317 4.29 -3.51 -33.39
N LYS A 318 5.57 -3.49 -33.78
CA LYS A 318 6.44 -4.67 -33.71
C LYS A 318 6.69 -5.04 -32.22
N SER A 319 6.36 -6.25 -31.87
CA SER A 319 6.65 -6.78 -30.52
C SER A 319 8.09 -7.29 -30.40
N HIS A 320 8.67 -7.15 -29.20
CA HIS A 320 9.97 -7.71 -28.87
C HIS A 320 9.79 -9.21 -28.55
N PRO A 321 10.46 -10.13 -29.28
CA PRO A 321 10.18 -11.56 -29.18
C PRO A 321 10.45 -12.15 -27.77
N ASP A 322 11.49 -11.68 -27.08
CA ASP A 322 11.93 -12.22 -25.79
C ASP A 322 11.32 -11.50 -24.58
N ARG A 323 10.32 -10.63 -24.80
CA ARG A 323 9.75 -9.78 -23.73
C ARG A 323 8.23 -9.87 -23.62
N LEU A 324 7.67 -10.99 -24.04
CA LEU A 324 6.30 -11.37 -23.68
C LEU A 324 6.34 -12.10 -22.35
N ARG A 325 5.57 -11.62 -21.35
CA ARG A 325 5.43 -12.27 -20.05
C ARG A 325 3.97 -12.54 -19.78
N ASP A 326 3.62 -13.80 -19.74
CA ASP A 326 2.29 -14.30 -19.45
C ASP A 326 2.12 -14.56 -17.95
N TRP A 327 1.62 -13.55 -17.25
CA TRP A 327 1.18 -13.66 -15.87
C TRP A 327 -0.33 -13.92 -15.77
N LEU A 328 -1.01 -14.24 -16.88
CA LEU A 328 -2.43 -14.60 -16.90
C LEU A 328 -2.62 -16.07 -16.58
N ASN A 329 -1.92 -16.94 -17.32
CA ASN A 329 -1.96 -18.39 -17.12
C ASN A 329 -1.08 -18.84 -15.94
N HIS A 330 -0.06 -18.07 -15.60
CA HIS A 330 0.88 -18.31 -14.50
C HIS A 330 0.95 -17.09 -13.58
N PRO A 331 -0.10 -16.83 -12.75
CA PRO A 331 -0.12 -15.71 -11.83
C PRO A 331 1.07 -15.75 -10.87
N LYS A 332 1.53 -14.58 -10.44
CA LYS A 332 2.53 -14.51 -9.37
C LYS A 332 1.95 -15.01 -8.06
N ALA A 333 2.79 -15.46 -7.13
CA ALA A 333 2.38 -15.94 -5.82
C ALA A 333 1.50 -14.95 -5.02
N ASN A 334 1.64 -13.64 -5.28
CA ASN A 334 0.82 -12.59 -4.68
C ASN A 334 -0.49 -12.28 -5.46
N GLY A 335 -0.93 -13.16 -6.34
CA GLY A 335 -2.17 -13.01 -7.11
C GLY A 335 -2.09 -12.04 -8.29
N TYR A 336 -0.93 -11.45 -8.60
CA TYR A 336 -0.77 -10.53 -9.72
C TYR A 336 -0.99 -11.23 -11.06
N GLN A 337 -1.91 -10.69 -11.88
CA GLN A 337 -2.22 -11.14 -13.24
C GLN A 337 -2.11 -9.97 -14.22
N ALA A 338 -1.44 -10.16 -15.33
CA ALA A 338 -1.39 -9.26 -16.49
C ALA A 338 -0.66 -9.93 -17.65
N LEU A 339 -0.89 -9.47 -18.86
CA LEU A 339 -0.03 -9.76 -20.01
C LEU A 339 0.91 -8.58 -20.24
N HIS A 340 2.22 -8.81 -20.18
CA HIS A 340 3.21 -7.78 -20.46
C HIS A 340 3.81 -8.02 -21.84
N VAL A 341 3.80 -7.00 -22.66
CA VAL A 341 4.44 -7.00 -23.99
C VAL A 341 5.29 -5.74 -24.13
N THR A 342 6.41 -5.84 -24.83
CA THR A 342 7.24 -4.69 -25.19
C THR A 342 7.10 -4.42 -26.67
N LEU A 343 6.66 -3.22 -27.04
CA LEU A 343 6.36 -2.81 -28.41
C LEU A 343 7.30 -1.67 -28.84
N MET A 344 7.66 -1.68 -30.13
CA MET A 344 8.47 -0.61 -30.74
C MET A 344 7.56 0.52 -31.20
N SER A 345 7.70 1.71 -30.60
CA SER A 345 7.02 2.91 -31.07
C SER A 345 7.54 3.39 -32.45
N LYS A 346 6.76 4.22 -33.11
CA LYS A 346 7.18 4.85 -34.38
C LYS A 346 8.41 5.77 -34.23
N GLN A 347 8.66 6.22 -33.01
CA GLN A 347 9.84 7.04 -32.64
C GLN A 347 11.07 6.18 -32.29
N GLY A 348 11.03 4.87 -32.53
CA GLY A 348 12.16 3.96 -32.30
C GLY A 348 12.43 3.64 -30.81
N ARG A 349 11.45 3.84 -29.95
CA ARG A 349 11.56 3.52 -28.52
C ARG A 349 10.76 2.28 -28.16
N TRP A 350 11.35 1.41 -27.36
CA TRP A 350 10.65 0.29 -26.76
C TRP A 350 9.76 0.77 -25.61
N ILE A 351 8.48 0.40 -25.64
CA ILE A 351 7.49 0.74 -24.58
C ILE A 351 6.88 -0.54 -24.05
N GLU A 352 6.89 -0.73 -22.74
CA GLU A 352 6.19 -1.82 -22.08
C GLU A 352 4.70 -1.51 -22.05
N VAL A 353 3.88 -2.47 -22.49
CA VAL A 353 2.43 -2.42 -22.41
C VAL A 353 1.96 -3.53 -21.47
N GLN A 354 1.17 -3.18 -20.49
CA GLN A 354 0.54 -4.09 -19.52
C GLN A 354 -0.95 -4.16 -19.84
N ILE A 355 -1.42 -5.34 -20.22
CA ILE A 355 -2.83 -5.60 -20.55
C ILE A 355 -3.44 -6.40 -19.39
N ARG A 356 -4.52 -5.89 -18.82
CA ARG A 356 -5.23 -6.53 -17.73
C ARG A 356 -6.68 -6.04 -17.63
N SER A 357 -7.57 -6.85 -17.08
CA SER A 357 -8.93 -6.45 -16.80
C SER A 357 -9.00 -5.48 -15.60
N ASP A 358 -10.16 -4.86 -15.40
CA ASP A 358 -10.46 -4.04 -14.23
C ASP A 358 -10.27 -4.82 -12.91
N ARG A 359 -10.73 -6.09 -12.85
CA ARG A 359 -10.50 -6.99 -11.71
C ARG A 359 -9.01 -7.21 -11.47
N MET A 360 -8.24 -7.53 -12.50
CA MET A 360 -6.80 -7.75 -12.40
C MET A 360 -6.07 -6.47 -11.97
N ASP A 361 -6.53 -5.29 -12.42
CA ASP A 361 -5.99 -3.99 -12.02
C ASP A 361 -6.24 -3.74 -10.53
N GLU A 362 -7.44 -4.01 -10.04
CA GLU A 362 -7.80 -3.83 -8.64
C GLU A 362 -6.98 -4.76 -7.73
N ILE A 363 -6.85 -6.05 -8.11
CA ILE A 363 -5.99 -7.00 -7.38
C ILE A 363 -4.52 -6.56 -7.38
N ALA A 364 -4.02 -6.04 -8.50
CA ALA A 364 -2.63 -5.57 -8.60
C ALA A 364 -2.35 -4.31 -7.76
N GLU A 365 -3.34 -3.44 -7.55
CA GLU A 365 -3.21 -2.20 -6.79
C GLU A 365 -3.51 -2.38 -5.29
N GLN A 366 -4.54 -3.15 -4.94
CA GLN A 366 -5.05 -3.32 -3.57
C GLN A 366 -4.69 -4.66 -2.94
N GLY A 367 -4.13 -5.60 -3.73
CA GLY A 367 -3.72 -6.91 -3.24
C GLY A 367 -4.89 -7.76 -2.77
N PHE A 368 -4.73 -8.33 -1.59
CA PHE A 368 -5.64 -9.31 -1.00
C PHE A 368 -7.11 -8.88 -0.90
N ALA A 369 -7.38 -7.65 -0.46
CA ALA A 369 -8.75 -7.17 -0.27
C ALA A 369 -9.56 -7.16 -1.59
N ALA A 370 -8.90 -6.83 -2.70
CA ALA A 370 -9.51 -6.90 -4.02
C ALA A 370 -9.77 -8.35 -4.48
N HIS A 371 -8.83 -9.27 -4.18
CA HIS A 371 -9.02 -10.67 -4.53
C HIS A 371 -10.28 -11.27 -3.89
N TRP A 372 -10.56 -10.89 -2.67
CA TRP A 372 -11.74 -11.34 -1.92
C TRP A 372 -13.06 -10.88 -2.54
N LYS A 373 -13.13 -9.61 -2.93
CA LYS A 373 -14.29 -9.01 -3.60
C LYS A 373 -14.77 -9.79 -4.83
N TYR A 374 -13.83 -10.38 -5.58
CA TYR A 374 -14.14 -11.07 -6.85
C TYR A 374 -14.39 -12.57 -6.73
N LYS A 375 -13.99 -13.20 -5.63
CA LYS A 375 -14.20 -14.65 -5.43
C LYS A 375 -15.66 -14.97 -5.13
N GLU A 376 -16.41 -14.06 -4.51
CA GLU A 376 -17.77 -14.28 -4.01
C GLU A 376 -18.92 -13.77 -4.91
N GLY A 377 -18.65 -13.33 -6.12
CA GLY A 377 -19.73 -12.98 -7.09
C GLY A 377 -20.58 -11.75 -6.76
N GLY A 378 -20.15 -10.87 -5.87
CA GLY A 378 -20.70 -9.50 -5.75
C GLY A 378 -21.94 -9.30 -4.89
N GLU A 379 -22.49 -10.30 -4.20
CA GLU A 379 -23.75 -10.18 -3.42
C GLU A 379 -23.70 -10.81 -2.01
N ILE A 380 -22.57 -10.88 -1.32
CA ILE A 380 -22.53 -11.49 0.01
C ILE A 380 -22.16 -10.46 1.07
N GLU A 381 -23.00 -10.38 2.11
CA GLU A 381 -22.62 -9.82 3.42
C GLU A 381 -21.28 -10.44 3.81
N PHE A 382 -20.25 -9.60 3.93
CA PHE A 382 -18.95 -10.01 4.47
C PHE A 382 -19.13 -10.51 5.91
N THR A 383 -19.54 -11.75 6.08
CA THR A 383 -19.14 -12.51 7.24
C THR A 383 -17.64 -12.68 7.09
N GLU A 384 -16.88 -12.14 8.03
CA GLU A 384 -15.42 -12.28 8.12
C GLU A 384 -15.08 -13.78 8.23
N ASP A 385 -15.12 -14.51 7.10
CA ASP A 385 -14.87 -15.95 7.10
C ASP A 385 -13.35 -16.16 7.12
N GLU A 386 -12.85 -16.57 8.28
CA GLU A 386 -11.44 -16.82 8.54
C GLU A 386 -10.86 -17.92 7.64
N GLY A 387 -11.71 -18.77 7.03
CA GLY A 387 -11.29 -19.85 6.16
C GLY A 387 -10.58 -19.39 4.88
N GLU A 388 -11.12 -18.39 4.20
CA GLU A 388 -10.56 -17.91 2.93
C GLU A 388 -9.30 -17.08 3.11
N LEU A 389 -9.23 -16.31 4.20
CA LEU A 389 -8.03 -15.60 4.60
C LEU A 389 -6.88 -16.58 4.85
N ASN A 390 -7.17 -17.69 5.50
CA ASN A 390 -6.19 -18.74 5.77
C ASN A 390 -5.78 -19.49 4.50
N GLU A 391 -6.68 -19.71 3.55
CA GLU A 391 -6.38 -20.35 2.27
C GLU A 391 -5.46 -19.47 1.40
N TRP A 392 -5.73 -18.16 1.34
CA TRP A 392 -4.85 -17.21 0.67
C TRP A 392 -3.47 -17.10 1.35
N LEU A 393 -3.44 -17.09 2.69
CA LEU A 393 -2.20 -17.13 3.47
C LEU A 393 -1.39 -18.39 3.18
N HIS A 394 -2.05 -19.52 2.97
CA HIS A 394 -1.38 -20.78 2.60
C HIS A 394 -0.69 -20.63 1.24
N THR A 395 -1.37 -20.02 0.27
CA THR A 395 -0.83 -19.77 -1.08
C THR A 395 0.38 -18.82 -1.05
N ILE A 396 0.43 -17.87 -0.11
CA ILE A 396 1.58 -16.96 0.03
C ILE A 396 2.76 -17.60 0.80
N LYS A 397 2.48 -18.58 1.67
CA LYS A 397 3.52 -19.29 2.44
C LYS A 397 4.31 -20.29 1.60
N GLU A 398 3.72 -20.84 0.56
CA GLU A 398 4.40 -21.65 -0.46
C GLU A 398 5.20 -20.77 -1.43
#